data_9a3c39ba2b2d5c273f4634d8659d5230
#
_entry.id   9a3c39ba2b2d5c273f4634d8659d5230
#
_cell.length_a   1.000
_cell.length_b   1.000
_cell.length_c   1.000
_cell.angle_alpha   90.00
_cell.angle_beta   90.00
_cell.angle_gamma   90.00
#
_symmetry.space_group_name_H-M   'P 1'
#
loop_
_entity.id
_entity.type
_entity.pdbx_description
1 polymer ?
#
loop_
_entity_poly.entity_id
_entity_poly.type
_entity_poly.pdbx_seq_one_letter_code
_entity_poly.pdbx_strand_id
1 'polypeptide(L)'
;MSQGYLSFPNIDPVLVSIGPLSIRWYGLMYLVGFAFALWLANRRADKPDSGWTREQVSDLLFAGFLGVVIGGRVGYVLFYNFDLFLQDPLYLFKVWTGGMSFHGGLLGVITAMFWYAKKNGRTFFGVADFIAPLVPFGLGMGRLGNFMNSELWGRVTDVPWAFVFPNGGPLPRHPSQLYEMFLEGIVLFFILNWFIKKPRPLGAVSGLFLAGYGTFRFLVEYVREPDAHLGLFGGFISMGQILSLPMVIIGGLMVAWAYKRGHYKDELPQQTK
;
A
#
# COMPACT_ATOMS: atom_id res chain seq x y z
N MET A 1 -21.95 -35.82 3.04
CA MET A 1 -20.68 -35.50 3.76
C MET A 1 -20.54 -33.99 3.67
N SER A 2 -20.70 -33.28 4.77
CA SER A 2 -20.46 -31.84 4.83
C SER A 2 -18.96 -31.64 4.58
N GLN A 3 -18.59 -31.16 3.40
CA GLN A 3 -17.22 -30.73 3.16
C GLN A 3 -16.95 -29.62 4.18
N GLY A 4 -15.93 -29.82 5.03
CA GLY A 4 -15.64 -29.00 6.19
C GLY A 4 -14.93 -27.68 5.83
N TYR A 5 -15.54 -26.86 4.97
CA TYR A 5 -15.08 -25.51 4.71
C TYR A 5 -15.33 -24.61 5.91
N LEU A 6 -14.48 -23.59 6.07
CA LEU A 6 -14.62 -22.64 7.15
C LEU A 6 -15.79 -21.70 6.86
N SER A 7 -16.70 -21.54 7.82
CA SER A 7 -17.66 -20.46 7.78
C SER A 7 -16.97 -19.15 8.09
N PHE A 8 -17.28 -18.10 7.33
CA PHE A 8 -16.77 -16.76 7.64
C PHE A 8 -17.25 -16.35 9.04
N PRO A 9 -16.37 -15.87 9.91
CA PRO A 9 -16.78 -15.39 11.23
C PRO A 9 -17.76 -14.22 11.05
N ASN A 10 -18.82 -14.22 11.87
CA ASN A 10 -19.85 -13.17 11.81
C ASN A 10 -19.28 -11.85 12.39
N ILE A 11 -18.49 -11.15 11.59
CA ILE A 11 -17.86 -9.88 11.97
C ILE A 11 -18.77 -8.76 11.46
N ASP A 12 -19.29 -7.93 12.37
CA ASP A 12 -19.92 -6.68 12.00
C ASP A 12 -18.84 -5.72 11.46
N PRO A 13 -18.94 -5.22 10.21
CA PRO A 13 -18.00 -4.24 9.68
C PRO A 13 -17.86 -2.97 10.54
N VAL A 14 -18.89 -2.65 11.34
CA VAL A 14 -18.89 -1.55 12.29
C VAL A 14 -18.43 -2.05 13.66
N LEU A 15 -17.28 -1.56 14.12
CA LEU A 15 -16.74 -1.88 15.44
C LEU A 15 -17.59 -1.26 16.57
N VAL A 16 -17.91 0.03 16.43
CA VAL A 16 -18.70 0.79 17.41
C VAL A 16 -19.36 1.99 16.73
N SER A 17 -20.59 2.29 17.13
CA SER A 17 -21.30 3.50 16.71
C SER A 17 -21.54 4.43 17.91
N ILE A 18 -21.17 5.69 17.76
CA ILE A 18 -21.37 6.74 18.76
C ILE A 18 -22.23 7.84 18.10
N GLY A 19 -23.53 7.76 18.27
CA GLY A 19 -24.46 8.62 17.55
C GLY A 19 -24.37 8.43 16.04
N PRO A 20 -24.17 9.48 15.24
CA PRO A 20 -24.06 9.38 13.79
C PRO A 20 -22.70 8.88 13.29
N LEU A 21 -21.70 8.76 14.18
CA LEU A 21 -20.34 8.34 13.84
C LEU A 21 -20.19 6.83 14.04
N SER A 22 -19.86 6.12 12.96
CA SER A 22 -19.55 4.69 13.00
C SER A 22 -18.06 4.47 12.74
N ILE A 23 -17.38 3.88 13.71
CA ILE A 23 -15.99 3.44 13.58
C ILE A 23 -16.00 2.03 12.97
N ARG A 24 -15.40 1.89 11.80
CA ARG A 24 -15.32 0.62 11.06
C ARG A 24 -13.95 -0.03 11.24
N TRP A 25 -13.91 -1.36 11.26
CA TRP A 25 -12.67 -2.13 11.31
C TRP A 25 -11.67 -1.71 10.24
N TYR A 26 -12.12 -1.47 9.02
CA TYR A 26 -11.27 -1.04 7.92
C TYR A 26 -10.52 0.26 8.23
N GLY A 27 -11.22 1.26 8.76
CA GLY A 27 -10.59 2.51 9.20
C GLY A 27 -9.62 2.31 10.36
N LEU A 28 -9.99 1.45 11.33
CA LEU A 28 -9.11 1.12 12.45
C LEU A 28 -7.81 0.44 11.99
N MET A 29 -7.87 -0.49 11.03
CA MET A 29 -6.68 -1.14 10.48
C MET A 29 -5.73 -0.13 9.80
N TYR A 30 -6.24 0.87 9.12
CA TYR A 30 -5.41 1.96 8.61
C TYR A 30 -4.72 2.76 9.72
N LEU A 31 -5.46 3.07 10.79
CA LEU A 31 -4.87 3.77 11.96
C LEU A 31 -3.78 2.92 12.63
N VAL A 32 -4.01 1.62 12.79
CA VAL A 32 -3.00 0.68 13.33
C VAL A 32 -1.77 0.66 12.43
N GLY A 33 -1.96 0.57 11.11
CA GLY A 33 -0.87 0.60 10.14
C GLY A 33 -0.05 1.89 10.22
N PHE A 34 -0.73 3.03 10.30
CA PHE A 34 -0.10 4.34 10.42
C PHE A 34 0.63 4.52 11.75
N ALA A 35 0.00 4.15 12.87
CA ALA A 35 0.60 4.24 14.20
C ALA A 35 1.86 3.36 14.31
N PHE A 36 1.81 2.14 13.75
CA PHE A 36 2.97 1.26 13.69
C PHE A 36 4.08 1.84 12.81
N ALA A 37 3.75 2.40 11.64
CA ALA A 37 4.72 3.05 10.76
C ALA A 37 5.40 4.23 11.47
N LEU A 38 4.64 5.08 12.16
CA LEU A 38 5.16 6.20 12.95
C LEU A 38 6.09 5.72 14.08
N TRP A 39 5.64 4.70 14.83
CA TRP A 39 6.45 4.11 15.90
C TRP A 39 7.78 3.55 15.38
N LEU A 40 7.74 2.76 14.29
CA LEU A 40 8.92 2.15 13.71
C LEU A 40 9.86 3.19 13.08
N ALA A 41 9.30 4.20 12.40
CA ALA A 41 10.05 5.30 11.82
C ALA A 41 10.79 6.12 12.89
N ASN A 42 10.10 6.46 14.00
CA ASN A 42 10.72 7.12 15.14
C ASN A 42 11.84 6.28 15.76
N ARG A 43 11.59 4.96 15.94
CA ARG A 43 12.61 4.03 16.43
C ARG A 43 13.83 3.92 15.52
N ARG A 44 13.64 4.11 14.23
CA ARG A 44 14.74 4.16 13.24
C ARG A 44 15.46 5.51 13.30
N ALA A 45 14.73 6.61 13.46
CA ALA A 45 15.29 7.95 13.60
C ALA A 45 16.15 8.09 14.87
N ASP A 46 15.78 7.43 15.97
CA ASP A 46 16.51 7.44 17.24
C ASP A 46 17.87 6.68 17.19
N LYS A 47 18.15 5.93 16.12
CA LYS A 47 19.43 5.24 16.00
C LYS A 47 20.56 6.24 15.73
N PRO A 48 21.74 6.05 16.35
CA PRO A 48 22.93 6.79 15.96
C PRO A 48 23.13 6.69 14.45
N ASP A 49 23.56 7.76 13.82
CA ASP A 49 23.84 7.83 12.38
C ASP A 49 22.64 7.58 11.44
N SER A 50 21.41 7.65 11.96
CA SER A 50 20.20 7.52 11.11
C SER A 50 20.08 8.66 10.10
N GLY A 51 20.61 9.83 10.45
CA GLY A 51 20.44 11.06 9.67
C GLY A 51 18.99 11.62 9.69
N TRP A 52 18.11 11.08 10.55
CA TRP A 52 16.71 11.51 10.69
C TRP A 52 16.40 11.95 12.11
N THR A 53 15.53 12.93 12.27
CA THR A 53 14.95 13.33 13.56
C THR A 53 13.47 12.90 13.63
N ARG A 54 12.91 12.78 14.84
CA ARG A 54 11.49 12.48 15.04
C ARG A 54 10.58 13.55 14.42
N GLU A 55 11.01 14.82 14.45
CA GLU A 55 10.30 15.92 13.82
C GLU A 55 10.24 15.73 12.31
N GLN A 56 11.37 15.43 11.67
CA GLN A 56 11.44 15.13 10.25
C GLN A 56 10.57 13.92 9.85
N VAL A 57 10.51 12.90 10.69
CA VAL A 57 9.61 11.75 10.50
C VAL A 57 8.15 12.18 10.53
N SER A 58 7.77 12.97 11.53
CA SER A 58 6.38 13.44 11.66
C SER A 58 5.97 14.31 10.47
N ASP A 59 6.83 15.23 10.04
CA ASP A 59 6.60 16.10 8.88
C ASP A 59 6.45 15.29 7.58
N LEU A 60 7.32 14.27 7.39
CA LEU A 60 7.27 13.41 6.22
C LEU A 60 5.98 12.59 6.17
N LEU A 61 5.60 11.97 7.29
CA LEU A 61 4.36 11.17 7.35
C LEU A 61 3.13 12.05 7.20
N PHE A 62 3.14 13.26 7.75
CA PHE A 62 2.05 14.23 7.56
C PHE A 62 1.96 14.69 6.10
N ALA A 63 3.09 15.01 5.46
CA ALA A 63 3.11 15.35 4.04
C ALA A 63 2.61 14.18 3.17
N GLY A 64 3.00 12.95 3.48
CA GLY A 64 2.52 11.73 2.82
C GLY A 64 1.01 11.55 2.99
N PHE A 65 0.48 11.74 4.21
CA PHE A 65 -0.95 11.68 4.48
C PHE A 65 -1.73 12.72 3.66
N LEU A 66 -1.28 13.98 3.64
CA LEU A 66 -1.88 15.01 2.80
C LEU A 66 -1.80 14.64 1.31
N GLY A 67 -0.68 14.07 0.88
CA GLY A 67 -0.50 13.58 -0.48
C GLY A 67 -1.54 12.52 -0.86
N VAL A 68 -1.80 11.54 0.02
CA VAL A 68 -2.84 10.52 -0.18
C VAL A 68 -4.22 11.17 -0.30
N VAL A 69 -4.59 12.03 0.64
CA VAL A 69 -5.94 12.62 0.70
C VAL A 69 -6.18 13.53 -0.50
N ILE A 70 -5.29 14.46 -0.75
CA ILE A 70 -5.42 15.43 -1.85
C ILE A 70 -5.33 14.72 -3.19
N GLY A 71 -4.29 13.90 -3.39
CA GLY A 71 -4.10 13.18 -4.64
C GLY A 71 -5.23 12.20 -4.93
N GLY A 72 -5.67 11.45 -3.92
CA GLY A 72 -6.80 10.52 -4.03
C GLY A 72 -8.09 11.22 -4.43
N ARG A 73 -8.40 12.36 -3.81
CA ARG A 73 -9.60 13.14 -4.13
C ARG A 73 -9.52 13.80 -5.50
N VAL A 74 -8.41 14.47 -5.80
CA VAL A 74 -8.19 15.09 -7.11
C VAL A 74 -8.27 14.04 -8.23
N GLY A 75 -7.57 12.90 -8.06
CA GLY A 75 -7.62 11.82 -9.04
C GLY A 75 -9.02 11.24 -9.21
N TYR A 76 -9.79 11.08 -8.13
CA TYR A 76 -11.17 10.62 -8.22
C TYR A 76 -12.06 11.58 -8.99
N VAL A 77 -11.98 12.86 -8.67
CA VAL A 77 -12.79 13.89 -9.33
C VAL A 77 -12.44 14.02 -10.81
N LEU A 78 -11.14 14.08 -11.14
CA LEU A 78 -10.70 14.29 -12.52
C LEU A 78 -10.94 13.08 -13.43
N PHE A 79 -10.79 11.84 -12.92
CA PHE A 79 -10.87 10.65 -13.77
C PHE A 79 -12.25 9.97 -13.75
N TYR A 80 -13.06 10.16 -12.69
CA TYR A 80 -14.32 9.44 -12.54
C TYR A 80 -15.54 10.34 -12.46
N ASN A 81 -15.39 11.65 -12.13
CA ASN A 81 -16.51 12.56 -11.92
C ASN A 81 -16.23 13.97 -12.45
N PHE A 82 -15.55 14.04 -13.60
CA PHE A 82 -15.16 15.33 -14.18
C PHE A 82 -16.36 16.19 -14.55
N ASP A 83 -17.45 15.58 -15.02
CA ASP A 83 -18.69 16.29 -15.37
C ASP A 83 -19.34 16.98 -14.14
N LEU A 84 -19.29 16.32 -12.97
CA LEU A 84 -19.77 16.93 -11.73
C LEU A 84 -18.88 18.10 -11.30
N PHE A 85 -17.59 18.01 -11.53
CA PHE A 85 -16.67 19.11 -11.25
C PHE A 85 -16.91 20.32 -12.17
N LEU A 86 -17.22 20.10 -13.44
CA LEU A 86 -17.57 21.18 -14.38
C LEU A 86 -18.87 21.90 -13.99
N GLN A 87 -19.85 21.16 -13.45
CA GLN A 87 -21.13 21.70 -12.98
C GLN A 87 -20.98 22.41 -11.62
N ASP A 88 -20.18 21.85 -10.73
CA ASP A 88 -19.92 22.36 -9.38
C ASP A 88 -18.45 22.17 -8.99
N PRO A 89 -17.55 23.16 -9.24
CA PRO A 89 -16.15 23.07 -8.88
C PRO A 89 -15.90 22.79 -7.38
N LEU A 90 -16.84 23.16 -6.50
CA LEU A 90 -16.76 22.88 -5.07
C LEU A 90 -16.92 21.40 -4.76
N TYR A 91 -17.37 20.59 -5.72
CA TYR A 91 -17.45 19.13 -5.61
C TYR A 91 -16.07 18.51 -5.24
N LEU A 92 -14.98 19.13 -5.68
CA LEU A 92 -13.61 18.70 -5.31
C LEU A 92 -13.42 18.63 -3.78
N PHE A 93 -13.97 19.55 -3.05
CA PHE A 93 -13.81 19.66 -1.59
C PHE A 93 -14.84 18.85 -0.79
N LYS A 94 -15.87 18.30 -1.44
CA LYS A 94 -16.92 17.50 -0.79
C LYS A 94 -16.45 16.08 -0.48
N VAL A 95 -15.39 15.95 0.35
CA VAL A 95 -14.79 14.64 0.71
C VAL A 95 -15.77 13.71 1.43
N TRP A 96 -16.79 14.26 2.08
CA TRP A 96 -17.86 13.50 2.77
C TRP A 96 -18.80 12.75 1.83
N THR A 97 -18.81 13.06 0.53
CA THR A 97 -19.56 12.30 -0.48
C THR A 97 -18.87 11.00 -0.86
N GLY A 98 -17.68 10.74 -0.31
CA GLY A 98 -16.86 9.60 -0.64
C GLY A 98 -16.10 9.74 -1.96
N GLY A 99 -15.45 8.67 -2.36
CA GLY A 99 -14.70 8.58 -3.62
C GLY A 99 -13.25 9.04 -3.52
N MET A 100 -12.35 8.05 -3.64
CA MET A 100 -10.91 8.23 -3.65
C MET A 100 -10.30 7.38 -4.77
N SER A 101 -9.36 7.95 -5.51
CA SER A 101 -8.60 7.22 -6.53
C SER A 101 -7.30 6.68 -5.93
N PHE A 102 -7.08 5.36 -6.04
CA PHE A 102 -5.82 4.76 -5.63
C PHE A 102 -4.62 5.37 -6.37
N HIS A 103 -4.70 5.47 -7.70
CA HIS A 103 -3.63 6.04 -8.52
C HIS A 103 -3.37 7.50 -8.20
N GLY A 104 -4.45 8.27 -7.95
CA GLY A 104 -4.34 9.65 -7.50
C GLY A 104 -3.63 9.76 -6.15
N GLY A 105 -3.98 8.92 -5.18
CA GLY A 105 -3.31 8.86 -3.89
C GLY A 105 -1.83 8.49 -4.00
N LEU A 106 -1.50 7.51 -4.82
CA LEU A 106 -0.11 7.10 -5.08
C LEU A 106 0.72 8.25 -5.68
N LEU A 107 0.20 8.93 -6.72
CA LEU A 107 0.87 10.09 -7.30
C LEU A 107 1.02 11.23 -6.29
N GLY A 108 0.01 11.45 -5.45
CA GLY A 108 0.05 12.43 -4.38
C GLY A 108 1.16 12.15 -3.36
N VAL A 109 1.32 10.89 -2.92
CA VAL A 109 2.41 10.49 -2.02
C VAL A 109 3.77 10.67 -2.68
N ILE A 110 3.95 10.23 -3.92
CA ILE A 110 5.21 10.39 -4.66
C ILE A 110 5.56 11.89 -4.77
N THR A 111 4.58 12.73 -5.10
CA THR A 111 4.77 14.19 -5.18
C THR A 111 5.15 14.78 -3.83
N ALA A 112 4.48 14.37 -2.74
CA ALA A 112 4.79 14.80 -1.38
C ALA A 112 6.22 14.39 -0.97
N MET A 113 6.65 13.18 -1.30
CA MET A 113 8.02 12.70 -1.04
C MET A 113 9.05 13.51 -1.83
N PHE A 114 8.79 13.82 -3.08
CA PHE A 114 9.64 14.67 -3.91
C PHE A 114 9.78 16.07 -3.33
N TRP A 115 8.64 16.69 -2.99
CA TRP A 115 8.61 18.00 -2.36
C TRP A 115 9.36 18.03 -1.03
N TYR A 116 9.11 17.01 -0.18
CA TYR A 116 9.77 16.87 1.12
C TYR A 116 11.28 16.71 0.97
N ALA A 117 11.72 15.83 0.06
CA ALA A 117 13.13 15.62 -0.22
C ALA A 117 13.83 16.94 -0.60
N LYS A 118 13.26 17.65 -1.58
CA LYS A 118 13.80 18.94 -2.04
C LYS A 118 13.85 19.98 -0.93
N LYS A 119 12.78 20.10 -0.11
CA LYS A 119 12.69 21.06 0.99
C LYS A 119 13.77 20.81 2.06
N ASN A 120 14.11 19.55 2.32
CA ASN A 120 15.02 19.15 3.39
C ASN A 120 16.44 18.81 2.90
N GLY A 121 16.82 19.17 1.67
CA GLY A 121 18.15 18.91 1.13
C GLY A 121 18.48 17.41 1.00
N ARG A 122 17.47 16.56 0.82
CA ARG A 122 17.60 15.10 0.66
C ARG A 122 17.40 14.67 -0.78
N THR A 123 17.88 13.49 -1.10
CA THR A 123 17.55 12.86 -2.37
C THR A 123 16.15 12.20 -2.29
N PHE A 124 15.45 12.10 -3.41
CA PHE A 124 14.19 11.36 -3.47
C PHE A 124 14.35 9.92 -2.98
N PHE A 125 15.40 9.24 -3.42
CA PHE A 125 15.66 7.86 -3.00
C PHE A 125 16.04 7.73 -1.54
N GLY A 126 16.65 8.73 -0.92
CA GLY A 126 16.90 8.73 0.52
C GLY A 126 15.61 8.73 1.32
N VAL A 127 14.63 9.53 0.89
CA VAL A 127 13.28 9.54 1.48
C VAL A 127 12.53 8.25 1.17
N ALA A 128 12.56 7.78 -0.07
CA ALA A 128 11.87 6.57 -0.49
C ALA A 128 12.40 5.32 0.22
N ASP A 129 13.71 5.17 0.35
CA ASP A 129 14.37 4.05 1.04
C ASP A 129 14.10 4.08 2.57
N PHE A 130 13.87 5.26 3.14
CA PHE A 130 13.46 5.37 4.54
C PHE A 130 12.02 4.88 4.74
N ILE A 131 11.10 5.22 3.81
CA ILE A 131 9.68 4.85 3.90
C ILE A 131 9.44 3.40 3.50
N ALA A 132 10.09 2.88 2.46
CA ALA A 132 9.79 1.58 1.88
C ALA A 132 9.65 0.43 2.88
N PRO A 133 10.48 0.26 3.93
CA PRO A 133 10.32 -0.80 4.92
C PRO A 133 9.17 -0.60 5.91
N LEU A 134 8.52 0.56 5.91
CA LEU A 134 7.37 0.86 6.77
C LEU A 134 6.04 0.47 6.10
N VAL A 135 5.99 0.54 4.77
CA VAL A 135 4.77 0.39 3.97
C VAL A 135 4.13 -1.00 4.08
N PRO A 136 4.87 -2.12 4.02
CA PRO A 136 4.27 -3.46 3.97
C PRO A 136 3.31 -3.75 5.13
N PHE A 137 3.67 -3.36 6.35
CA PHE A 137 2.78 -3.60 7.48
C PHE A 137 1.43 -2.89 7.31
N GLY A 138 1.43 -1.64 6.82
CA GLY A 138 0.21 -0.91 6.53
C GLY A 138 -0.63 -1.57 5.44
N LEU A 139 0.01 -2.08 4.37
CA LEU A 139 -0.66 -2.86 3.33
C LEU A 139 -1.32 -4.11 3.93
N GLY A 140 -0.59 -4.86 4.76
CA GLY A 140 -1.13 -6.03 5.45
C GLY A 140 -2.34 -5.72 6.32
N MET A 141 -2.31 -4.59 7.06
CA MET A 141 -3.45 -4.15 7.88
C MET A 141 -4.65 -3.78 7.00
N GLY A 142 -4.45 -3.12 5.86
CA GLY A 142 -5.51 -2.85 4.89
C GLY A 142 -6.15 -4.14 4.37
N ARG A 143 -5.37 -5.18 4.09
CA ARG A 143 -5.87 -6.50 3.66
C ARG A 143 -6.66 -7.22 4.76
N LEU A 144 -6.21 -7.11 6.01
CA LEU A 144 -6.97 -7.61 7.15
C LEU A 144 -8.33 -6.89 7.25
N GLY A 145 -8.35 -5.57 7.03
CA GLY A 145 -9.59 -4.80 6.97
C GLY A 145 -10.53 -5.27 5.85
N ASN A 146 -10.00 -5.57 4.66
CA ASN A 146 -10.80 -6.16 3.57
C ASN A 146 -11.37 -7.53 3.94
N PHE A 147 -10.59 -8.39 4.63
CA PHE A 147 -11.08 -9.66 5.13
C PHE A 147 -12.24 -9.46 6.12
N MET A 148 -12.08 -8.55 7.09
CA MET A 148 -13.13 -8.26 8.08
C MET A 148 -14.41 -7.70 7.45
N ASN A 149 -14.29 -6.98 6.33
CA ASN A 149 -15.44 -6.50 5.55
C ASN A 149 -16.03 -7.56 4.60
N SER A 150 -15.48 -8.78 4.55
CA SER A 150 -15.90 -9.83 3.60
C SER A 150 -15.88 -9.34 2.14
N GLU A 151 -14.81 -8.64 1.75
CA GLU A 151 -14.63 -8.09 0.40
C GLU A 151 -13.28 -8.51 -0.20
N LEU A 152 -13.16 -8.44 -1.54
CA LEU A 152 -11.95 -8.79 -2.29
C LEU A 152 -11.47 -10.24 -2.06
N TRP A 153 -12.39 -11.15 -1.90
CA TRP A 153 -12.13 -12.59 -1.78
C TRP A 153 -11.60 -13.20 -3.08
N GLY A 154 -11.05 -14.41 -2.99
CA GLY A 154 -10.45 -15.12 -4.11
C GLY A 154 -11.44 -15.97 -4.91
N ARG A 155 -10.90 -16.72 -5.88
CA ARG A 155 -11.65 -17.64 -6.73
C ARG A 155 -12.26 -18.78 -5.91
N VAL A 156 -13.29 -19.40 -6.48
CA VAL A 156 -13.87 -20.63 -5.93
C VAL A 156 -12.80 -21.71 -5.87
N THR A 157 -12.78 -22.48 -4.77
CA THR A 157 -11.78 -23.51 -4.50
C THR A 157 -12.32 -24.59 -3.57
N ASP A 158 -11.68 -25.72 -3.53
CA ASP A 158 -11.96 -26.86 -2.67
C ASP A 158 -10.88 -27.10 -1.59
N VAL A 159 -9.94 -26.17 -1.41
CA VAL A 159 -8.90 -26.29 -0.38
C VAL A 159 -9.54 -26.32 1.02
N PRO A 160 -8.97 -27.08 1.99
CA PRO A 160 -9.59 -27.27 3.31
C PRO A 160 -9.70 -26.00 4.17
N TRP A 161 -8.95 -24.93 3.83
CA TRP A 161 -9.00 -23.62 4.51
C TRP A 161 -9.79 -22.56 3.72
N ALA A 162 -10.59 -22.98 2.73
CA ALA A 162 -11.49 -22.08 2.01
C ALA A 162 -12.60 -21.54 2.93
N PHE A 163 -13.03 -20.32 2.67
CA PHE A 163 -14.13 -19.67 3.38
C PHE A 163 -15.35 -19.51 2.50
N VAL A 164 -16.53 -19.70 3.09
CA VAL A 164 -17.79 -19.26 2.49
C VAL A 164 -18.05 -17.83 2.95
N PHE A 165 -17.79 -16.87 2.08
CA PHE A 165 -17.94 -15.44 2.38
C PHE A 165 -19.39 -14.99 2.22
N PRO A 166 -19.98 -14.20 3.15
CA PRO A 166 -21.35 -13.73 3.06
C PRO A 166 -21.70 -13.02 1.75
N ASN A 167 -20.74 -12.22 1.25
CA ASN A 167 -20.90 -11.47 0.00
C ASN A 167 -20.31 -12.19 -1.23
N GLY A 168 -19.75 -13.39 -1.05
CA GLY A 168 -19.08 -14.18 -2.09
C GLY A 168 -19.95 -15.25 -2.76
N GLY A 169 -21.21 -15.36 -2.34
CA GLY A 169 -22.11 -16.44 -2.76
C GLY A 169 -21.92 -17.74 -1.95
N PRO A 170 -22.60 -18.84 -2.31
CA PRO A 170 -22.67 -20.06 -1.51
C PRO A 170 -21.42 -20.96 -1.65
N LEU A 171 -20.52 -20.65 -2.58
CA LEU A 171 -19.35 -21.48 -2.85
C LEU A 171 -18.14 -21.07 -2.01
N PRO A 172 -17.30 -22.05 -1.57
CA PRO A 172 -16.09 -21.78 -0.84
C PRO A 172 -15.05 -21.09 -1.74
N ARG A 173 -14.31 -20.13 -1.19
CA ARG A 173 -13.36 -19.29 -1.91
C ARG A 173 -12.04 -19.15 -1.17
N HIS A 174 -10.97 -18.89 -1.92
CA HIS A 174 -9.69 -18.55 -1.33
C HIS A 174 -9.79 -17.26 -0.49
N PRO A 175 -9.27 -17.23 0.76
CA PRO A 175 -9.12 -16.00 1.52
C PRO A 175 -7.91 -15.20 0.99
N SER A 176 -8.00 -14.70 -0.25
CA SER A 176 -6.89 -14.01 -0.93
C SER A 176 -6.39 -12.80 -0.15
N GLN A 177 -7.26 -12.12 0.59
CA GLN A 177 -6.89 -11.02 1.48
C GLN A 177 -5.84 -11.45 2.53
N LEU A 178 -5.99 -12.66 3.09
CA LEU A 178 -5.04 -13.19 4.08
C LEU A 178 -3.71 -13.61 3.42
N TYR A 179 -3.74 -14.08 2.17
CA TYR A 179 -2.51 -14.36 1.41
C TYR A 179 -1.75 -13.06 1.09
N GLU A 180 -2.48 -12.01 0.66
CA GLU A 180 -1.92 -10.69 0.44
C GLU A 180 -1.34 -10.10 1.74
N MET A 181 -2.09 -10.19 2.86
CA MET A 181 -1.62 -9.77 4.18
C MET A 181 -0.32 -10.49 4.55
N PHE A 182 -0.25 -11.79 4.36
CA PHE A 182 0.93 -12.58 4.71
C PHE A 182 2.13 -12.25 3.81
N LEU A 183 1.96 -12.27 2.49
CA LEU A 183 3.07 -12.09 1.54
C LEU A 183 3.47 -10.60 1.40
N GLU A 184 2.51 -9.73 1.07
CA GLU A 184 2.75 -8.31 0.82
C GLU A 184 2.93 -7.51 2.12
N GLY A 185 2.29 -7.96 3.21
CA GLY A 185 2.38 -7.37 4.54
C GLY A 185 3.54 -7.94 5.35
N ILE A 186 3.42 -9.19 5.81
CA ILE A 186 4.33 -9.77 6.81
C ILE A 186 5.68 -10.15 6.18
N VAL A 187 5.68 -10.98 5.14
CA VAL A 187 6.92 -11.51 4.54
C VAL A 187 7.75 -10.37 3.96
N LEU A 188 7.14 -9.49 3.18
CA LEU A 188 7.84 -8.34 2.60
C LEU A 188 8.38 -7.38 3.68
N PHE A 189 7.64 -7.17 4.76
CA PHE A 189 8.09 -6.40 5.92
C PHE A 189 9.40 -6.97 6.48
N PHE A 190 9.45 -8.26 6.75
CA PHE A 190 10.65 -8.89 7.30
C PHE A 190 11.82 -8.88 6.32
N ILE A 191 11.58 -9.12 5.02
CA ILE A 191 12.61 -9.04 3.97
C ILE A 191 13.26 -7.65 3.98
N LEU A 192 12.47 -6.59 3.91
CA LEU A 192 12.98 -5.22 3.83
C LEU A 192 13.68 -4.80 5.13
N ASN A 193 13.09 -5.09 6.29
CA ASN A 193 13.71 -4.76 7.57
C ASN A 193 14.99 -5.57 7.87
N TRP A 194 15.10 -6.78 7.34
CA TRP A 194 16.35 -7.54 7.33
C TRP A 194 17.37 -6.94 6.36
N PHE A 195 16.94 -6.57 5.16
CA PHE A 195 17.81 -6.01 4.13
C PHE A 195 18.49 -4.72 4.57
N ILE A 196 17.77 -3.82 5.26
CA ILE A 196 18.29 -2.55 5.77
C ILE A 196 19.18 -2.66 7.02
N LYS A 197 19.42 -3.87 7.57
CA LYS A 197 20.38 -4.05 8.68
C LYS A 197 21.80 -3.69 8.30
N LYS A 198 22.13 -3.72 7.01
CA LYS A 198 23.41 -3.26 6.47
C LYS A 198 23.17 -2.02 5.61
N PRO A 199 24.14 -1.09 5.52
CA PRO A 199 24.05 0.02 4.60
C PRO A 199 23.79 -0.43 3.17
N ARG A 200 22.87 0.23 2.49
CA ARG A 200 22.47 -0.07 1.10
C ARG A 200 22.62 1.15 0.22
N PRO A 201 22.98 0.98 -1.05
CA PRO A 201 23.02 2.11 -1.97
C PRO A 201 21.61 2.68 -2.18
N LEU A 202 21.54 4.00 -2.37
CA LEU A 202 20.27 4.72 -2.53
C LEU A 202 19.47 4.20 -3.72
N GLY A 203 18.20 3.90 -3.50
CA GLY A 203 17.28 3.29 -4.45
C GLY A 203 17.18 1.76 -4.36
N ALA A 204 18.13 1.10 -3.65
CA ALA A 204 18.10 -0.36 -3.53
C ALA A 204 16.95 -0.87 -2.67
N VAL A 205 16.61 -0.17 -1.58
CA VAL A 205 15.52 -0.58 -0.68
C VAL A 205 14.17 -0.36 -1.35
N SER A 206 13.98 0.78 -2.00
CA SER A 206 12.78 1.09 -2.79
C SER A 206 12.62 0.13 -3.97
N GLY A 207 13.72 -0.20 -4.65
CA GLY A 207 13.72 -1.18 -5.73
C GLY A 207 13.32 -2.57 -5.24
N LEU A 208 13.87 -3.01 -4.10
CA LEU A 208 13.51 -4.30 -3.51
C LEU A 208 12.04 -4.33 -3.04
N PHE A 209 11.53 -3.22 -2.48
CA PHE A 209 10.12 -3.10 -2.15
C PHE A 209 9.24 -3.27 -3.40
N LEU A 210 9.55 -2.54 -4.47
CA LEU A 210 8.78 -2.57 -5.70
C LEU A 210 8.81 -3.96 -6.36
N ALA A 211 9.98 -4.58 -6.45
CA ALA A 211 10.14 -5.92 -7.01
C ALA A 211 9.44 -6.97 -6.14
N GLY A 212 9.61 -6.92 -4.82
CA GLY A 212 9.01 -7.86 -3.87
C GLY A 212 7.49 -7.78 -3.85
N TYR A 213 6.96 -6.56 -3.76
CA TYR A 213 5.51 -6.33 -3.83
C TYR A 213 4.93 -6.80 -5.16
N GLY A 214 5.54 -6.41 -6.29
CA GLY A 214 5.10 -6.85 -7.62
C GLY A 214 5.12 -8.37 -7.77
N THR A 215 6.15 -9.04 -7.24
CA THR A 215 6.25 -10.51 -7.26
C THR A 215 5.12 -11.15 -6.45
N PHE A 216 4.90 -10.72 -5.20
CA PHE A 216 3.87 -11.29 -4.35
C PHE A 216 2.48 -11.01 -4.90
N ARG A 217 2.24 -9.81 -5.40
CA ARG A 217 1.00 -9.44 -6.05
C ARG A 217 0.72 -10.31 -7.29
N PHE A 218 1.73 -10.52 -8.13
CA PHE A 218 1.63 -11.39 -9.31
C PHE A 218 1.25 -12.83 -8.92
N LEU A 219 1.86 -13.37 -7.85
CA LEU A 219 1.58 -14.72 -7.37
C LEU A 219 0.16 -14.85 -6.79
N VAL A 220 -0.30 -13.89 -5.98
CA VAL A 220 -1.63 -13.95 -5.39
C VAL A 220 -2.73 -13.81 -6.44
N GLU A 221 -2.49 -13.14 -7.55
CA GLU A 221 -3.47 -13.00 -8.63
C GLU A 221 -3.94 -14.33 -9.24
N TYR A 222 -3.16 -15.41 -9.12
CA TYR A 222 -3.60 -16.74 -9.57
C TYR A 222 -4.79 -17.26 -8.79
N VAL A 223 -4.93 -16.88 -7.54
CA VAL A 223 -6.01 -17.31 -6.64
C VAL A 223 -7.03 -16.21 -6.33
N ARG A 224 -6.77 -14.99 -6.75
CA ARG A 224 -7.68 -13.88 -6.59
C ARG A 224 -8.79 -13.92 -7.65
N GLU A 225 -10.00 -13.52 -7.26
CA GLU A 225 -11.09 -13.30 -8.23
C GLU A 225 -10.74 -12.09 -9.10
N PRO A 226 -10.70 -12.23 -10.44
CA PRO A 226 -10.51 -11.11 -11.34
C PRO A 226 -11.62 -10.07 -11.19
N ASP A 227 -11.28 -8.80 -11.43
CA ASP A 227 -12.27 -7.73 -11.42
C ASP A 227 -13.34 -8.01 -12.50
N ALA A 228 -14.61 -8.07 -12.09
CA ALA A 228 -15.73 -8.54 -12.92
C ALA A 228 -15.87 -7.79 -14.26
N HIS A 229 -15.47 -6.51 -14.31
CA HIS A 229 -15.55 -5.68 -15.51
C HIS A 229 -14.36 -5.84 -16.47
N LEU A 230 -13.24 -6.44 -16.03
CA LEU A 230 -12.03 -6.62 -16.84
C LEU A 230 -11.80 -8.06 -17.26
N GLY A 231 -12.19 -9.02 -16.41
CA GLY A 231 -11.97 -10.43 -16.65
C GLY A 231 -10.49 -10.82 -16.78
N LEU A 232 -10.22 -11.81 -17.63
CA LEU A 232 -8.86 -12.25 -17.97
C LEU A 232 -8.53 -11.88 -19.41
N PHE A 233 -7.40 -11.23 -19.61
CA PHE A 233 -6.86 -10.92 -20.93
C PHE A 233 -6.33 -12.20 -21.60
N GLY A 234 -6.82 -12.47 -22.81
CA GLY A 234 -6.50 -13.72 -23.51
C GLY A 234 -6.95 -15.00 -22.80
N GLY A 235 -7.80 -14.89 -21.76
CA GLY A 235 -8.30 -16.02 -20.99
C GLY A 235 -7.36 -16.51 -19.87
N PHE A 236 -6.18 -15.91 -19.66
CA PHE A 236 -5.18 -16.43 -18.73
C PHE A 236 -4.41 -15.39 -17.89
N ILE A 237 -4.40 -14.11 -18.24
CA ILE A 237 -3.68 -13.05 -17.50
C ILE A 237 -4.67 -12.04 -16.93
N SER A 238 -4.58 -11.74 -15.64
CA SER A 238 -5.36 -10.68 -15.00
C SER A 238 -4.72 -9.30 -15.18
N MET A 239 -5.51 -8.23 -15.04
CA MET A 239 -4.99 -6.85 -15.00
C MET A 239 -3.97 -6.67 -13.87
N GLY A 240 -4.20 -7.31 -12.72
CA GLY A 240 -3.26 -7.26 -11.58
C GLY A 240 -1.89 -7.86 -11.95
N GLN A 241 -1.84 -8.94 -12.73
CA GLN A 241 -0.59 -9.52 -13.23
C GLN A 241 0.10 -8.61 -14.24
N ILE A 242 -0.65 -8.00 -15.17
CA ILE A 242 -0.11 -7.05 -16.16
C ILE A 242 0.54 -5.84 -15.47
N LEU A 243 -0.09 -5.31 -14.43
CA LEU A 243 0.43 -4.17 -13.67
C LEU A 243 1.59 -4.55 -12.73
N SER A 244 1.63 -5.79 -12.26
CA SER A 244 2.67 -6.26 -11.36
C SER A 244 3.99 -6.54 -12.09
N LEU A 245 3.95 -7.03 -13.32
CA LEU A 245 5.15 -7.38 -14.09
C LEU A 245 6.10 -6.19 -14.30
N PRO A 246 5.65 -4.99 -14.73
CA PRO A 246 6.49 -3.81 -14.76
C PRO A 246 7.12 -3.45 -13.41
N MET A 247 6.40 -3.65 -12.31
CA MET A 247 6.93 -3.38 -10.96
C MET A 247 8.10 -4.31 -10.62
N VAL A 248 8.02 -5.59 -10.99
CA VAL A 248 9.12 -6.55 -10.80
C VAL A 248 10.33 -6.14 -11.62
N ILE A 249 10.12 -5.83 -12.90
CA ILE A 249 11.20 -5.45 -13.82
C ILE A 249 11.86 -4.14 -13.37
N ILE A 250 11.08 -3.09 -13.15
CA ILE A 250 11.59 -1.77 -12.74
C ILE A 250 12.27 -1.88 -11.39
N GLY A 251 11.67 -2.58 -10.42
CA GLY A 251 12.26 -2.78 -9.10
C GLY A 251 13.61 -3.52 -9.17
N GLY A 252 13.70 -4.58 -9.96
CA GLY A 252 14.95 -5.29 -10.22
C GLY A 252 16.02 -4.41 -10.87
N LEU A 253 15.63 -3.64 -11.89
CA LEU A 253 16.52 -2.68 -12.55
C LEU A 253 16.99 -1.57 -11.60
N MET A 254 16.10 -1.08 -10.71
CA MET A 254 16.47 -0.10 -9.68
C MET A 254 17.51 -0.65 -8.72
N VAL A 255 17.34 -1.90 -8.25
CA VAL A 255 18.35 -2.54 -7.40
C VAL A 255 19.69 -2.65 -8.13
N ALA A 256 19.70 -3.19 -9.36
CA ALA A 256 20.90 -3.33 -10.15
C ALA A 256 21.60 -1.97 -10.40
N TRP A 257 20.83 -0.95 -10.76
CA TRP A 257 21.31 0.42 -10.96
C TRP A 257 21.90 1.01 -9.68
N ALA A 258 21.23 0.84 -8.53
CA ALA A 258 21.69 1.35 -7.25
C ALA A 258 23.05 0.77 -6.88
N TYR A 259 23.23 -0.55 -7.02
CA TYR A 259 24.52 -1.21 -6.75
C TYR A 259 25.60 -0.84 -7.75
N LYS A 260 25.26 -0.67 -9.03
CA LYS A 260 26.23 -0.20 -10.04
C LYS A 260 26.70 1.21 -9.77
N ARG A 261 25.83 2.09 -9.28
CA ARG A 261 26.13 3.48 -8.94
C ARG A 261 26.93 3.59 -7.63
N GLY A 262 26.71 2.70 -6.67
CA GLY A 262 27.42 2.65 -5.40
C GLY A 262 27.29 3.91 -4.52
N HIS A 263 26.15 4.63 -4.61
CA HIS A 263 25.90 5.86 -3.87
C HIS A 263 25.16 5.58 -2.57
N TYR A 264 25.82 5.83 -1.42
CA TYR A 264 25.31 5.47 -0.08
C TYR A 264 24.87 6.66 0.77
N LYS A 265 25.19 7.89 0.37
CA LYS A 265 24.89 9.10 1.14
C LYS A 265 23.66 9.81 0.63
N ASP A 266 22.78 10.18 1.55
CA ASP A 266 21.54 10.93 1.27
C ASP A 266 21.78 12.46 1.40
N GLU A 267 22.85 12.95 0.81
CA GLU A 267 23.16 14.37 0.81
C GLU A 267 23.06 14.90 -0.63
N LEU A 268 22.26 15.94 -0.82
CA LEU A 268 22.38 16.75 -2.03
C LEU A 268 23.76 17.42 -2.03
N PRO A 269 24.44 17.54 -3.19
CA PRO A 269 25.68 18.31 -3.29
C PRO A 269 25.42 19.69 -2.68
N GLN A 270 26.27 20.08 -1.69
CA GLN A 270 26.20 21.43 -1.16
C GLN A 270 26.37 22.38 -2.33
N GLN A 271 25.36 23.20 -2.59
CA GLN A 271 25.51 24.31 -3.50
C GLN A 271 26.54 25.24 -2.85
N THR A 272 27.77 25.19 -3.35
CA THR A 272 28.77 26.22 -3.06
C THR A 272 28.14 27.55 -3.43
N LYS A 273 27.84 28.35 -2.40
CA LYS A 273 27.42 29.74 -2.53
C LYS A 273 28.51 30.58 -3.15
#